data_cbaf5d6d4679044159bb86898503b378
#
_entry.id   cbaf5d6d4679044159bb86898503b378
#
_cell.length_a   1.000
_cell.length_b   1.000
_cell.length_c   1.000
_cell.angle_alpha   90.00
_cell.angle_beta   90.00
_cell.angle_gamma   90.00
#
_symmetry.space_group_name_H-M   'P 1'
#
loop_
_entity.id
_entity.type
_entity.pdbx_description
1 polymer ?
#
loop_
_entity_poly.entity_id
_entity_poly.type
_entity_poly.pdbx_seq_one_letter_code
_entity_poly.pdbx_strand_id
1 'polypeptide(L)'
;MTAFLINLATLAAISGILASTLNFIVGYAGIFSVAHAVFFGLGAYGGAQVALLLVPNPFLACIVAALIAGGLSLCLALPALRVRGEYFVAASLGLQMVAATLFAELKPLTGGIGGLVGIPRPELFGMVVPVLPLALVALALILWATARLQRGTFGRTLQSIRD
;
A
#
# COMPACT_ATOMS: atom_id res chain seq x y z
N MET A 1 -25.86 9.90 9.46
CA MET A 1 -24.87 10.86 8.96
C MET A 1 -23.50 10.65 9.56
N THR A 2 -23.33 10.45 10.85
CA THR A 2 -22.02 10.22 11.50
C THR A 2 -21.23 9.04 10.94
N ALA A 3 -21.87 7.88 10.74
CA ALA A 3 -21.20 6.70 10.18
C ALA A 3 -20.68 6.93 8.75
N PHE A 4 -21.44 7.66 7.93
CA PHE A 4 -21.00 8.03 6.60
C PHE A 4 -19.77 8.94 6.61
N LEU A 5 -19.77 9.95 7.47
CA LEU A 5 -18.61 10.85 7.62
C LEU A 5 -17.37 10.12 8.14
N ILE A 6 -17.53 9.17 9.06
CA ILE A 6 -16.43 8.33 9.57
C ILE A 6 -15.83 7.48 8.44
N ASN A 7 -16.69 6.85 7.62
CA ASN A 7 -16.23 6.04 6.50
C ASN A 7 -15.51 6.90 5.44
N LEU A 8 -16.06 8.08 5.13
CA LEU A 8 -15.45 9.01 4.19
C LEU A 8 -14.08 9.49 4.70
N ALA A 9 -13.97 9.85 5.97
CA ALA A 9 -12.71 10.26 6.59
C ALA A 9 -11.69 9.12 6.60
N THR A 10 -12.12 7.88 6.82
CA THR A 10 -11.25 6.71 6.77
C THR A 10 -10.71 6.48 5.36
N LEU A 11 -11.57 6.54 4.33
CA LEU A 11 -11.15 6.44 2.94
C LEU A 11 -10.20 7.56 2.54
N ALA A 12 -10.48 8.79 2.99
CA ALA A 12 -9.60 9.93 2.75
C ALA A 12 -8.22 9.74 3.39
N ALA A 13 -8.15 9.21 4.62
CA ALA A 13 -6.90 8.92 5.31
C ALA A 13 -6.10 7.83 4.56
N ILE A 14 -6.74 6.74 4.12
CA ILE A 14 -6.10 5.67 3.36
C ILE A 14 -5.58 6.19 2.00
N SER A 15 -6.40 6.97 1.29
CA SER A 15 -6.00 7.61 0.03
C SER A 15 -4.85 8.60 0.24
N GLY A 16 -4.82 9.29 1.36
CA GLY A 16 -3.73 10.17 1.77
C GLY A 16 -2.41 9.42 1.98
N ILE A 17 -2.44 8.23 2.57
CA ILE A 17 -1.27 7.35 2.69
C ILE A 17 -0.73 6.98 1.31
N LEU A 18 -1.61 6.51 0.42
CA LEU A 18 -1.23 6.12 -0.93
C LEU A 18 -0.66 7.31 -1.73
N ALA A 19 -1.30 8.45 -1.66
CA ALA A 19 -0.87 9.66 -2.37
C ALA A 19 0.47 10.19 -1.84
N SER A 20 0.70 10.19 -0.51
CA SER A 20 1.94 10.69 0.08
C SER A 20 3.13 9.77 -0.24
N THR A 21 2.94 8.46 -0.24
CA THR A 21 3.98 7.49 -0.61
C THR A 21 4.30 7.56 -2.10
N LEU A 22 3.29 7.70 -2.97
CA LEU A 22 3.48 7.91 -4.39
C LEU A 22 4.21 9.23 -4.67
N ASN A 23 3.80 10.33 -4.01
CA ASN A 23 4.46 11.63 -4.13
C ASN A 23 5.94 11.58 -3.72
N PHE A 24 6.28 10.77 -2.70
CA PHE A 24 7.68 10.56 -2.32
C PHE A 24 8.48 9.89 -3.44
N ILE A 25 7.95 8.84 -4.07
CA ILE A 25 8.63 8.12 -5.15
C ILE A 25 8.76 9.01 -6.39
N VAL A 26 7.67 9.63 -6.83
CA VAL A 26 7.66 10.48 -8.04
C VAL A 26 8.48 11.76 -7.82
N GLY A 27 8.28 12.41 -6.68
CA GLY A 27 8.89 13.70 -6.38
C GLY A 27 10.40 13.64 -6.16
N TYR A 28 10.88 12.60 -5.47
CA TYR A 28 12.30 12.49 -5.08
C TYR A 28 13.11 11.56 -5.98
N ALA A 29 12.57 10.39 -6.33
CA ALA A 29 13.26 9.45 -7.20
C ALA A 29 13.03 9.73 -8.70
N GLY A 30 12.08 10.60 -9.04
CA GLY A 30 11.73 10.88 -10.44
C GLY A 30 11.10 9.70 -11.20
N ILE A 31 10.75 8.63 -10.48
CA ILE A 31 10.24 7.40 -11.05
C ILE A 31 8.71 7.43 -11.04
N PHE A 32 8.11 7.65 -12.20
CA PHE A 32 6.65 7.56 -12.33
C PHE A 32 6.24 6.09 -12.52
N SER A 33 5.76 5.46 -11.44
CA SER A 33 5.32 4.07 -11.46
C SER A 33 3.84 3.96 -11.13
N VAL A 34 3.07 3.47 -12.08
CA VAL A 34 1.64 3.17 -11.91
C VAL A 34 1.45 1.87 -11.09
N ALA A 35 2.45 0.99 -11.10
CA ALA A 35 2.46 -0.24 -10.33
C ALA A 35 2.41 -0.04 -8.80
N HIS A 36 2.55 1.19 -8.30
CA HIS A 36 2.44 1.50 -6.86
C HIS A 36 1.11 1.02 -6.28
N ALA A 37 0.02 1.14 -7.03
CA ALA A 37 -1.30 0.64 -6.63
C ALA A 37 -1.34 -0.90 -6.48
N VAL A 38 -0.54 -1.64 -7.26
CA VAL A 38 -0.43 -3.10 -7.14
C VAL A 38 0.13 -3.50 -5.78
N PHE A 39 1.21 -2.85 -5.34
CA PHE A 39 1.83 -3.15 -4.04
C PHE A 39 0.90 -2.79 -2.88
N PHE A 40 0.15 -1.70 -3.02
CA PHE A 40 -0.89 -1.34 -2.05
C PHE A 40 -1.98 -2.43 -1.98
N GLY A 41 -2.48 -2.89 -3.14
CA GLY A 41 -3.46 -3.98 -3.22
C GLY A 41 -2.95 -5.29 -2.62
N LEU A 42 -1.71 -5.69 -2.94
CA LEU A 42 -1.08 -6.88 -2.38
C LEU A 42 -0.98 -6.82 -0.84
N GLY A 43 -0.57 -5.66 -0.32
CA GLY A 43 -0.52 -5.42 1.12
C GLY A 43 -1.92 -5.50 1.75
N ALA A 44 -2.92 -4.90 1.12
CA ALA A 44 -4.30 -4.90 1.62
C ALA A 44 -4.89 -6.32 1.66
N TYR A 45 -4.76 -7.09 0.58
CA TYR A 45 -5.24 -8.48 0.55
C TYR A 45 -4.45 -9.38 1.50
N GLY A 46 -3.11 -9.23 1.57
CA GLY A 46 -2.28 -9.97 2.50
C GLY A 46 -2.67 -9.72 3.96
N GLY A 47 -2.85 -8.46 4.34
CA GLY A 47 -3.30 -8.09 5.68
C GLY A 47 -4.71 -8.59 6.00
N ALA A 48 -5.63 -8.51 5.03
CA ALA A 48 -7.00 -9.00 5.18
C ALA A 48 -7.03 -10.52 5.37
N GLN A 49 -6.23 -11.28 4.64
CA GLN A 49 -6.11 -12.74 4.81
C GLN A 49 -5.57 -13.11 6.18
N VAL A 50 -4.60 -12.39 6.72
CA VAL A 50 -4.10 -12.60 8.09
C VAL A 50 -5.20 -12.37 9.11
N ALA A 51 -5.99 -11.29 8.94
CA ALA A 51 -7.08 -10.98 9.84
C ALA A 51 -8.20 -12.04 9.81
N LEU A 52 -8.44 -12.64 8.63
CA LEU A 52 -9.46 -13.69 8.44
C LEU A 52 -9.01 -15.06 8.97
N LEU A 53 -7.73 -15.42 8.75
CA LEU A 53 -7.25 -16.79 8.96
C LEU A 53 -6.54 -16.99 10.31
N LEU A 54 -5.92 -15.93 10.85
CA LEU A 54 -5.07 -16.04 12.03
C LEU A 54 -5.66 -15.29 13.24
N VAL A 55 -5.48 -13.98 13.29
CA VAL A 55 -5.90 -13.15 14.43
C VAL A 55 -6.29 -11.76 13.94
N PRO A 56 -7.37 -11.16 14.44
CA PRO A 56 -7.78 -9.79 14.09
C PRO A 56 -6.88 -8.70 14.70
N ASN A 57 -5.57 -8.96 14.78
CA ASN A 57 -4.58 -8.04 15.32
C ASN A 57 -4.03 -7.15 14.21
N PRO A 58 -4.26 -5.81 14.24
CA PRO A 58 -3.86 -4.91 13.18
C PRO A 58 -2.33 -4.81 13.01
N PHE A 59 -1.55 -4.99 14.07
CA PHE A 59 -0.10 -4.95 13.97
C PHE A 59 0.46 -6.17 13.25
N LEU A 60 -0.04 -7.37 13.57
CA LEU A 60 0.36 -8.59 12.88
C LEU A 60 -0.03 -8.54 11.41
N ALA A 61 -1.26 -8.08 11.12
CA ALA A 61 -1.73 -7.89 9.76
C ALA A 61 -0.84 -6.91 8.98
N CYS A 62 -0.44 -5.78 9.57
CA CYS A 62 0.46 -4.81 8.95
C CYS A 62 1.86 -5.39 8.69
N ILE A 63 2.43 -6.14 9.63
CA ILE A 63 3.75 -6.76 9.46
C ILE A 63 3.73 -7.76 8.32
N VAL A 64 2.75 -8.67 8.30
CA VAL A 64 2.63 -9.68 7.25
C VAL A 64 2.33 -9.04 5.89
N ALA A 65 1.44 -8.04 5.85
CA ALA A 65 1.17 -7.25 4.65
C ALA A 65 2.44 -6.60 4.10
N ALA A 66 3.26 -6.00 4.97
CA ALA A 66 4.53 -5.37 4.59
C ALA A 66 5.54 -6.39 4.05
N LEU A 67 5.63 -7.58 4.67
CA LEU A 67 6.50 -8.66 4.20
C LEU A 67 6.07 -9.21 2.84
N ILE A 68 4.77 -9.43 2.64
CA ILE A 68 4.22 -9.90 1.36
C ILE A 68 4.45 -8.85 0.27
N ALA A 69 4.03 -7.61 0.51
CA ALA A 69 4.19 -6.53 -0.46
C ALA A 69 5.67 -6.26 -0.75
N GLY A 70 6.53 -6.24 0.29
CA GLY A 70 7.98 -6.05 0.16
C GLY A 70 8.66 -7.18 -0.60
N GLY A 71 8.35 -8.44 -0.29
CA GLY A 71 8.90 -9.60 -0.97
C GLY A 71 8.53 -9.64 -2.46
N LEU A 72 7.26 -9.39 -2.77
CA LEU A 72 6.79 -9.32 -4.16
C LEU A 72 7.36 -8.11 -4.91
N SER A 73 7.55 -6.96 -4.23
CA SER A 73 8.19 -5.79 -4.83
C SER A 73 9.63 -6.08 -5.24
N LEU A 74 10.39 -6.83 -4.45
CA LEU A 74 11.73 -7.27 -4.80
C LEU A 74 11.74 -8.15 -6.05
N CYS A 75 10.83 -9.13 -6.14
CA CYS A 75 10.69 -9.98 -7.32
C CYS A 75 10.36 -9.19 -8.59
N LEU A 76 9.51 -8.17 -8.47
CA LEU A 76 9.08 -7.33 -9.59
C LEU A 76 10.11 -6.22 -9.92
N ALA A 77 10.93 -5.81 -8.96
CA ALA A 77 12.00 -4.84 -9.19
C ALA A 77 13.09 -5.37 -10.13
N LEU A 78 13.42 -6.67 -10.05
CA LEU A 78 14.47 -7.26 -10.88
C LEU A 78 14.25 -7.09 -12.39
N PRO A 79 13.08 -7.42 -12.99
CA PRO A 79 12.82 -7.12 -14.39
C PRO A 79 12.65 -5.62 -14.66
N ALA A 80 12.10 -4.85 -13.69
CA ALA A 80 11.89 -3.43 -13.85
C ALA A 80 13.20 -2.64 -13.97
N LEU A 81 14.28 -3.08 -13.30
CA LEU A 81 15.61 -2.47 -13.40
C LEU A 81 16.23 -2.55 -14.81
N ARG A 82 15.73 -3.45 -15.67
CA ARG A 82 16.19 -3.59 -17.06
C ARG A 82 15.50 -2.62 -18.02
N VAL A 83 14.43 -1.97 -17.57
CA VAL A 83 13.63 -1.06 -18.40
C VAL A 83 13.93 0.38 -17.95
N ARG A 84 14.29 1.25 -18.89
CA ARG A 84 14.68 2.63 -18.60
C ARG A 84 13.71 3.64 -19.22
N GLY A 85 13.58 4.80 -18.57
CA GLY A 85 12.84 5.94 -19.11
C GLY A 85 11.35 5.68 -19.31
N GLU A 86 10.83 6.12 -20.44
CA GLU A 86 9.40 6.06 -20.78
C GLU A 86 8.84 4.64 -20.86
N TYR A 87 9.67 3.67 -21.24
CA TYR A 87 9.29 2.26 -21.30
C TYR A 87 8.97 1.68 -19.92
N PHE A 88 9.54 2.24 -18.83
CA PHE A 88 9.22 1.85 -17.48
C PHE A 88 7.77 2.18 -17.11
N VAL A 89 7.27 3.33 -17.55
CA VAL A 89 5.87 3.74 -17.31
C VAL A 89 4.92 2.76 -18.02
N ALA A 90 5.19 2.43 -19.30
CA ALA A 90 4.39 1.47 -20.05
C ALA A 90 4.42 0.07 -19.42
N ALA A 91 5.59 -0.40 -18.96
CA ALA A 91 5.74 -1.68 -18.27
C ALA A 91 4.97 -1.69 -16.94
N SER A 92 5.00 -0.59 -16.17
CA SER A 92 4.26 -0.47 -14.91
C SER A 92 2.74 -0.47 -15.12
N LEU A 93 2.25 0.12 -16.22
CA LEU A 93 0.84 0.03 -16.62
C LEU A 93 0.44 -1.41 -16.98
N GLY A 94 1.27 -2.11 -17.77
CA GLY A 94 1.03 -3.51 -18.09
C GLY A 94 0.98 -4.40 -16.85
N LEU A 95 1.92 -4.19 -15.91
CA LEU A 95 1.92 -4.90 -14.63
C LEU A 95 0.65 -4.61 -13.81
N GLN A 96 0.19 -3.36 -13.80
CA GLN A 96 -1.05 -3.01 -13.11
C GLN A 96 -2.28 -3.70 -13.71
N MET A 97 -2.38 -3.79 -15.03
CA MET A 97 -3.48 -4.49 -15.71
C MET A 97 -3.46 -5.99 -15.37
N VAL A 98 -2.29 -6.63 -15.45
CA VAL A 98 -2.13 -8.04 -15.08
C VAL A 98 -2.51 -8.26 -13.61
N ALA A 99 -2.05 -7.42 -12.70
CA ALA A 99 -2.38 -7.53 -11.29
C ALA A 99 -3.88 -7.32 -11.02
N ALA A 100 -4.51 -6.35 -11.67
CA ALA A 100 -5.96 -6.12 -11.55
C ALA A 100 -6.76 -7.34 -12.01
N THR A 101 -6.37 -7.96 -13.12
CA THR A 101 -6.98 -9.21 -13.60
C THR A 101 -6.75 -10.36 -12.62
N LEU A 102 -5.53 -10.51 -12.09
CA LEU A 102 -5.24 -11.53 -11.08
C LEU A 102 -6.08 -11.34 -9.82
N PHE A 103 -6.23 -10.10 -9.34
CA PHE A 103 -7.09 -9.81 -8.19
C PHE A 103 -8.57 -10.15 -8.46
N ALA A 104 -9.04 -9.98 -9.70
CA ALA A 104 -10.41 -10.32 -10.07
C ALA A 104 -10.62 -11.83 -10.21
N GLU A 105 -9.61 -12.59 -10.67
CA GLU A 105 -9.72 -14.01 -10.95
C GLU A 105 -9.35 -14.90 -9.75
N LEU A 106 -8.42 -14.50 -8.90
CA LEU A 106 -7.99 -15.27 -7.73
C LEU A 106 -9.02 -15.22 -6.59
N LYS A 107 -10.24 -15.62 -6.87
CA LYS A 107 -11.39 -15.61 -5.94
C LYS A 107 -11.08 -16.18 -4.55
N PRO A 108 -10.32 -17.28 -4.38
CA PRO A 108 -10.03 -17.82 -3.05
C PRO A 108 -9.18 -16.89 -2.17
N LEU A 109 -8.36 -16.02 -2.80
CA LEU A 109 -7.44 -15.12 -2.09
C LEU A 109 -7.97 -13.70 -1.97
N THR A 110 -8.70 -13.23 -2.96
CA THR A 110 -9.11 -11.82 -3.07
C THR A 110 -10.61 -11.61 -2.93
N GLY A 111 -11.40 -12.69 -2.99
CA GLY A 111 -12.86 -12.59 -3.12
C GLY A 111 -13.32 -12.20 -4.53
N GLY A 112 -12.39 -12.03 -5.49
CA GLY A 112 -12.68 -11.64 -6.86
C GLY A 112 -13.18 -10.19 -6.97
N ILE A 113 -14.11 -9.94 -7.90
CA ILE A 113 -14.68 -8.61 -8.17
C ILE A 113 -15.42 -8.04 -6.94
N GLY A 114 -15.97 -8.91 -6.07
CA GLY A 114 -16.68 -8.50 -4.86
C GLY A 114 -15.76 -8.10 -3.69
N GLY A 115 -14.48 -8.42 -3.77
CA GLY A 115 -13.52 -8.25 -2.69
C GLY A 115 -13.74 -9.22 -1.51
N LEU A 116 -12.88 -9.15 -0.53
CA LEU A 116 -12.98 -9.95 0.70
C LEU A 116 -14.07 -9.39 1.62
N VAL A 117 -14.97 -10.27 2.06
CA VAL A 117 -16.07 -9.95 2.97
C VAL A 117 -15.83 -10.64 4.32
N GLY A 118 -16.41 -10.07 5.37
CA GLY A 118 -16.34 -10.69 6.71
C GLY A 118 -15.02 -10.44 7.45
N ILE A 119 -14.22 -9.48 7.03
CA ILE A 119 -12.98 -9.11 7.73
C ILE A 119 -13.34 -8.66 9.16
N PRO A 120 -12.79 -9.31 10.20
CA PRO A 120 -13.07 -8.95 11.57
C PRO A 120 -12.56 -7.55 11.89
N ARG A 121 -13.23 -6.87 12.81
CA ARG A 121 -12.77 -5.56 13.28
C ARG A 121 -11.42 -5.72 13.97
N PRO A 122 -10.50 -4.75 13.79
CA PRO A 122 -9.20 -4.82 14.44
C PRO A 122 -9.36 -4.80 15.96
N GLU A 123 -8.77 -5.79 16.61
CA GLU A 123 -8.77 -5.93 18.07
C GLU A 123 -7.34 -5.72 18.60
N LEU A 124 -7.24 -4.91 19.64
CA LEU A 124 -5.99 -4.67 20.34
C LEU A 124 -6.22 -4.92 21.84
N PHE A 125 -5.50 -5.87 22.41
CA PHE A 125 -5.64 -6.26 23.83
C PHE A 125 -7.09 -6.61 24.21
N GLY A 126 -7.85 -7.24 23.30
CA GLY A 126 -9.26 -7.62 23.55
C GLY A 126 -10.27 -6.48 23.41
N MET A 127 -9.84 -5.30 22.99
CA MET A 127 -10.73 -4.16 22.71
C MET A 127 -10.80 -3.91 21.20
N VAL A 128 -12.03 -3.72 20.71
CA VAL A 128 -12.26 -3.34 19.30
C VAL A 128 -11.79 -1.90 19.08
N VAL A 129 -10.81 -1.73 18.21
CA VAL A 129 -10.28 -0.41 17.86
C VAL A 129 -11.02 0.14 16.64
N PRO A 130 -11.56 1.37 16.70
CA PRO A 130 -12.14 2.01 15.51
C PRO A 130 -11.09 2.18 14.41
N VAL A 131 -11.48 1.91 13.16
CA VAL A 131 -10.54 1.95 12.02
C VAL A 131 -10.06 3.38 11.72
N LEU A 132 -10.90 4.39 11.94
CA LEU A 132 -10.55 5.78 11.65
C LEU A 132 -9.31 6.28 12.43
N PRO A 133 -9.23 6.19 13.77
CA PRO A 133 -8.04 6.63 14.48
C PRO A 133 -6.79 5.83 14.09
N LEU A 134 -6.94 4.53 13.78
CA LEU A 134 -5.84 3.71 13.31
C LEU A 134 -5.31 4.21 11.96
N ALA A 135 -6.21 4.54 11.02
CA ALA A 135 -5.86 5.10 9.72
C ALA A 135 -5.20 6.49 9.84
N LEU A 136 -5.69 7.33 10.75
CA LEU A 136 -5.10 8.67 10.98
C LEU A 136 -3.71 8.57 11.61
N VAL A 137 -3.50 7.68 12.55
CA VAL A 137 -2.17 7.42 13.14
C VAL A 137 -1.22 6.89 12.08
N ALA A 138 -1.66 5.95 11.25
CA ALA A 138 -0.85 5.43 10.14
C ALA A 138 -0.48 6.54 9.13
N LEU A 139 -1.44 7.41 8.77
CA LEU A 139 -1.20 8.55 7.91
C LEU A 139 -0.17 9.52 8.52
N ALA A 140 -0.32 9.86 9.80
CA ALA A 140 0.61 10.74 10.50
C ALA A 140 2.04 10.15 10.55
N LEU A 141 2.16 8.85 10.82
CA LEU A 141 3.44 8.14 10.81
C LEU A 141 4.09 8.14 9.43
N ILE A 142 3.32 7.89 8.37
CA ILE A 142 3.82 7.92 6.99
C ILE A 142 4.27 9.32 6.59
N LEU A 143 3.48 10.35 6.91
CA LEU A 143 3.85 11.75 6.64
C LEU A 143 5.12 12.16 7.42
N TRP A 144 5.22 11.74 8.67
CA TRP A 144 6.42 11.99 9.47
C TRP A 144 7.64 11.26 8.91
N ALA A 145 7.49 9.97 8.56
CA ALA A 145 8.57 9.16 8.01
C ALA A 145 9.06 9.70 6.66
N THR A 146 8.14 10.04 5.75
CA THR A 146 8.48 10.64 4.46
C THR A 146 9.16 12.00 4.62
N ALA A 147 8.66 12.86 5.51
CA ALA A 147 9.30 14.14 5.81
C ALA A 147 10.71 13.98 6.42
N ARG A 148 10.90 12.95 7.24
CA ARG A 148 12.21 12.64 7.83
C ARG A 148 13.21 12.12 6.77
N LEU A 149 12.76 11.22 5.89
CA LEU A 149 13.56 10.70 4.78
C LEU A 149 13.95 11.79 3.78
N GLN A 150 13.04 12.72 3.49
CA GLN A 150 13.29 13.86 2.60
C GLN A 150 14.40 14.77 3.10
N ARG A 151 14.44 15.02 4.40
CA ARG A 151 15.43 15.91 5.03
C ARG A 151 16.78 15.23 5.28
N GLY A 152 16.85 13.90 5.13
CA GLY A 152 18.05 13.11 5.37
C GLY A 152 19.00 13.06 4.16
N THR A 153 20.15 12.41 4.35
CA THR A 153 21.11 12.10 3.29
C THR A 153 20.50 11.27 2.17
N PHE A 154 19.55 10.39 2.53
CA PHE A 154 18.82 9.53 1.58
C PHE A 154 18.01 10.35 0.55
N GLY A 155 17.28 11.39 0.99
CA GLY A 155 16.54 12.27 0.08
C GLY A 155 17.45 13.00 -0.90
N ARG A 156 18.61 13.48 -0.43
CA ARG A 156 19.62 14.14 -1.27
C ARG A 156 20.25 13.20 -2.30
N THR A 157 20.52 11.95 -1.90
CA THR A 157 21.05 10.93 -2.81
C THR A 157 20.02 10.57 -3.89
N LEU A 158 18.74 10.47 -3.55
CA LEU A 158 17.69 10.20 -4.54
C LEU A 158 17.56 11.34 -5.56
N GLN A 159 17.65 12.59 -5.12
CA GLN A 159 17.62 13.75 -6.01
C GLN A 159 18.81 13.78 -6.98
N SER A 160 20.02 13.41 -6.53
CA SER A 160 21.20 13.35 -7.39
C SER A 160 21.18 12.22 -8.46
N ILE A 161 20.27 11.26 -8.32
CA ILE A 161 20.06 10.20 -9.33
C ILE A 161 19.02 10.65 -10.36
N ARG A 162 18.12 11.56 -9.97
CA ARG A 162 17.08 12.10 -10.84
C ARG A 162 17.61 13.09 -11.86
N ASP A 163 18.60 13.94 -11.47
CA ASP A 163 19.23 14.94 -12.32
C ASP A 163 20.34 14.32 -13.19
#